data_f434b70038cc2b52534dddaeb66a65ac
#
_entry.id   f434b70038cc2b52534dddaeb66a65ac
#
_cell.length_a   1.000
_cell.length_b   1.000
_cell.length_c   1.000
_cell.angle_alpha   90.00
_cell.angle_beta   90.00
_cell.angle_gamma   90.00
#
_symmetry.space_group_name_H-M   'P 1'
#
loop_
_entity.id
_entity.type
_entity.pdbx_description
1 polymer ?
#
loop_
_entity_poly.entity_id
_entity_poly.type
_entity_poly.pdbx_seq_one_letter_code
_entity_poly.pdbx_strand_id
1 'polypeptide(L)'
;MFLRSFFAARLSSTTPSGPVLGSLTSPSDDVYSTVRSVQPDSAGGVSISLDETRKRVVKGSMSDTNIQRLLLAAAHEDNPAVRVESVDLLRSQSGSTEVRDTLINVLAQDSNPGVRLKALEGLKPLAADSEVRKTLRHVLLADDNVAVRTLVIDLLVAHRDDNMVGMMQGLVQRENNNSVRLKLEKALRDMNASVGTF
;
A
#
# COMPACT_ATOMS: atom_id res chain seq x y z
N MET A 1 -37.49 -86.85 -8.65
CA MET A 1 -38.36 -85.79 -8.13
C MET A 1 -37.42 -84.69 -7.49
N PHE A 2 -37.01 -83.74 -8.29
CA PHE A 2 -35.95 -82.79 -7.90
C PHE A 2 -36.57 -81.44 -7.60
N LEU A 3 -36.42 -80.98 -6.34
CA LEU A 3 -36.79 -79.66 -5.91
C LEU A 3 -35.62 -78.70 -6.27
N ARG A 4 -35.89 -77.73 -7.11
CA ARG A 4 -34.96 -76.62 -7.39
C ARG A 4 -35.21 -75.54 -6.40
N SER A 5 -34.24 -75.35 -5.51
CA SER A 5 -34.14 -74.09 -4.68
C SER A 5 -33.62 -72.99 -5.55
N PHE A 6 -34.42 -71.92 -5.69
CA PHE A 6 -33.96 -70.65 -6.25
C PHE A 6 -33.29 -69.85 -5.16
N PHE A 7 -31.98 -69.67 -5.25
CA PHE A 7 -31.23 -68.72 -4.47
C PHE A 7 -31.29 -67.36 -5.18
N ALA A 8 -32.07 -66.45 -4.66
CA ALA A 8 -32.06 -65.04 -5.11
C ALA A 8 -30.82 -64.33 -4.51
N ALA A 9 -29.80 -64.13 -5.33
CA ALA A 9 -28.68 -63.32 -4.99
C ALA A 9 -29.14 -61.84 -4.99
N ARG A 10 -29.20 -61.26 -3.81
CA ARG A 10 -29.32 -59.76 -3.64
C ARG A 10 -28.02 -59.13 -4.12
N LEU A 11 -28.04 -58.54 -5.27
CA LEU A 11 -27.01 -57.56 -5.71
C LEU A 11 -27.11 -56.31 -4.85
N SER A 12 -26.24 -56.23 -3.84
CA SER A 12 -25.97 -54.97 -3.14
C SER A 12 -25.22 -54.08 -4.11
N SER A 13 -25.90 -53.10 -4.68
CA SER A 13 -25.28 -52.04 -5.41
C SER A 13 -24.56 -51.12 -4.41
N THR A 14 -23.27 -51.39 -4.19
CA THR A 14 -22.35 -50.42 -3.60
C THR A 14 -22.07 -49.39 -4.66
N THR A 15 -22.79 -48.26 -4.62
CA THR A 15 -22.37 -47.05 -5.26
C THR A 15 -21.05 -46.59 -4.62
N PRO A 16 -19.97 -46.36 -5.40
CA PRO A 16 -18.79 -45.75 -4.85
C PRO A 16 -19.18 -44.30 -4.46
N SER A 17 -19.19 -44.05 -3.16
CA SER A 17 -19.22 -42.70 -2.66
C SER A 17 -17.92 -42.01 -3.09
N GLY A 18 -18.00 -41.28 -4.21
CA GLY A 18 -16.98 -40.31 -4.53
C GLY A 18 -16.81 -39.34 -3.37
N PRO A 19 -15.64 -38.76 -3.17
CA PRO A 19 -15.44 -37.79 -2.13
C PRO A 19 -16.43 -36.66 -2.37
N VAL A 20 -17.47 -36.63 -1.54
CA VAL A 20 -18.33 -35.44 -1.41
C VAL A 20 -17.38 -34.34 -0.91
N LEU A 21 -17.02 -33.41 -1.77
CA LEU A 21 -16.46 -32.13 -1.33
C LEU A 21 -17.50 -31.55 -0.39
N GLY A 22 -17.33 -31.89 0.89
CA GLY A 22 -18.14 -31.33 1.96
C GLY A 22 -17.96 -29.82 1.93
N SER A 23 -19.02 -29.15 1.52
CA SER A 23 -19.17 -27.72 1.66
C SER A 23 -19.10 -27.38 3.16
N LEU A 24 -17.88 -27.18 3.67
CA LEU A 24 -17.63 -26.56 4.96
C LEU A 24 -17.65 -25.05 4.75
N THR A 25 -18.75 -24.53 4.26
CA THR A 25 -19.00 -23.09 4.23
C THR A 25 -19.59 -22.68 5.55
N SER A 26 -18.74 -22.31 6.50
CA SER A 26 -19.07 -21.25 7.42
C SER A 26 -19.15 -19.96 6.59
N PRO A 27 -20.14 -19.06 6.81
CA PRO A 27 -20.43 -17.94 5.91
C PRO A 27 -19.38 -16.81 5.86
N SER A 28 -18.12 -17.05 6.23
CA SER A 28 -17.07 -16.04 6.33
C SER A 28 -15.68 -16.43 5.81
N ASP A 29 -15.49 -17.64 5.31
CA ASP A 29 -14.19 -18.05 4.77
C ASP A 29 -14.32 -18.36 3.26
N ASP A 30 -14.20 -17.31 2.42
CA ASP A 30 -14.01 -17.50 0.99
C ASP A 30 -12.62 -18.11 0.77
N VAL A 31 -12.56 -19.42 0.56
CA VAL A 31 -11.35 -20.15 0.17
C VAL A 31 -11.31 -20.26 -1.34
N TYR A 32 -10.30 -19.66 -1.94
CA TYR A 32 -10.03 -19.79 -3.38
C TYR A 32 -8.89 -20.76 -3.56
N SER A 33 -9.14 -21.84 -4.31
CA SER A 33 -8.12 -22.85 -4.62
C SER A 33 -7.73 -22.74 -6.09
N THR A 34 -6.43 -22.61 -6.35
CA THR A 34 -5.87 -22.61 -7.70
C THR A 34 -4.98 -23.84 -7.87
N VAL A 35 -5.20 -24.60 -8.95
CA VAL A 35 -4.34 -25.74 -9.27
C VAL A 35 -2.97 -25.23 -9.70
N ARG A 36 -1.93 -25.60 -8.96
CA ARG A 36 -0.54 -25.22 -9.23
C ARG A 36 0.15 -26.23 -10.16
N SER A 37 -0.07 -27.52 -9.91
CA SER A 37 0.50 -28.58 -10.74
C SER A 37 -0.34 -29.85 -10.69
N VAL A 38 -0.29 -30.63 -11.75
CA VAL A 38 -0.87 -31.97 -11.86
C VAL A 38 0.23 -32.90 -12.35
N GLN A 39 0.48 -34.00 -11.64
CA GLN A 39 1.51 -34.98 -11.98
C GLN A 39 0.95 -36.40 -11.81
N PRO A 40 1.24 -37.33 -12.73
CA PRO A 40 0.96 -38.74 -12.50
C PRO A 40 1.85 -39.26 -11.36
N ASP A 41 1.28 -40.09 -10.50
CA ASP A 41 2.06 -40.72 -9.45
C ASP A 41 2.52 -42.13 -9.93
N SER A 42 3.57 -42.66 -9.29
CA SER A 42 4.17 -43.95 -9.67
C SER A 42 3.26 -45.18 -9.44
N ALA A 43 2.14 -45.03 -8.74
CA ALA A 43 1.16 -46.06 -8.45
C ALA A 43 -0.06 -46.03 -9.41
N GLY A 44 -0.01 -45.18 -10.46
CA GLY A 44 -1.09 -44.97 -11.42
C GLY A 44 -2.19 -44.00 -10.97
N GLY A 45 -1.93 -43.26 -9.89
CA GLY A 45 -2.76 -42.16 -9.41
C GLY A 45 -2.35 -40.78 -9.99
N VAL A 46 -2.96 -39.73 -9.49
CA VAL A 46 -2.66 -38.34 -9.85
C VAL A 46 -2.42 -37.56 -8.58
N SER A 47 -1.30 -36.82 -8.52
CA SER A 47 -0.99 -35.84 -7.49
C SER A 47 -1.35 -34.45 -7.99
N ILE A 48 -2.21 -33.75 -7.26
CA ILE A 48 -2.63 -32.38 -7.56
C ILE A 48 -2.18 -31.48 -6.44
N SER A 49 -1.30 -30.52 -6.76
CA SER A 49 -0.93 -29.42 -5.85
C SER A 49 -1.88 -28.27 -6.01
N LEU A 50 -2.40 -27.78 -4.90
CA LEU A 50 -3.31 -26.64 -4.85
C LEU A 50 -2.69 -25.52 -4.02
N ASP A 51 -2.80 -24.28 -4.50
CA ASP A 51 -2.59 -23.09 -3.69
C ASP A 51 -3.95 -22.64 -3.16
N GLU A 52 -4.09 -22.56 -1.84
CA GLU A 52 -5.31 -22.09 -1.18
C GLU A 52 -5.12 -20.67 -0.63
N THR A 53 -5.95 -19.76 -1.08
CA THR A 53 -6.02 -18.39 -0.55
C THR A 53 -7.26 -18.25 0.30
N ARG A 54 -7.08 -17.90 1.57
CA ARG A 54 -8.18 -17.64 2.52
C ARG A 54 -8.31 -16.16 2.78
N LYS A 55 -9.49 -15.62 2.57
CA LYS A 55 -9.82 -14.27 3.00
C LYS A 55 -10.01 -14.25 4.52
N ARG A 56 -9.20 -13.47 5.21
CA ARG A 56 -9.32 -13.26 6.65
C ARG A 56 -9.55 -11.78 6.95
N VAL A 57 -10.59 -11.46 7.70
CA VAL A 57 -10.83 -10.12 8.20
C VAL A 57 -10.21 -9.98 9.59
N VAL A 58 -9.26 -9.06 9.74
CA VAL A 58 -8.66 -8.71 11.03
C VAL A 58 -9.25 -7.38 11.48
N LYS A 59 -9.73 -7.32 12.73
CA LYS A 59 -10.28 -6.11 13.34
C LYS A 59 -9.47 -5.79 14.60
N GLY A 60 -9.22 -4.51 14.83
CA GLY A 60 -8.48 -4.06 16.01
C GLY A 60 -8.41 -2.54 16.08
N SER A 61 -7.76 -2.02 17.11
CA SER A 61 -7.49 -0.60 17.31
C SER A 61 -6.23 -0.19 16.54
N MET A 62 -6.12 1.11 16.20
CA MET A 62 -4.90 1.70 15.66
C MET A 62 -3.70 1.61 16.63
N SER A 63 -3.94 1.41 17.93
CA SER A 63 -2.90 1.15 18.93
C SER A 63 -2.45 -0.31 18.98
N ASP A 64 -3.11 -1.21 18.28
CA ASP A 64 -2.73 -2.63 18.21
C ASP A 64 -1.53 -2.80 17.27
N THR A 65 -0.46 -3.35 17.80
CA THR A 65 0.79 -3.59 17.05
C THR A 65 0.59 -4.46 15.82
N ASN A 66 -0.34 -5.43 15.86
CA ASN A 66 -0.63 -6.26 14.68
C ASN A 66 -1.34 -5.46 13.59
N ILE A 67 -2.29 -4.58 13.96
CA ILE A 67 -2.96 -3.69 13.02
C ILE A 67 -1.95 -2.72 12.41
N GLN A 68 -1.08 -2.11 13.23
CA GLN A 68 -0.03 -1.21 12.72
C GLN A 68 0.90 -1.92 11.74
N ARG A 69 1.36 -3.13 12.06
CA ARG A 69 2.20 -3.93 11.16
C ARG A 69 1.52 -4.26 9.84
N LEU A 70 0.23 -4.60 9.88
CA LEU A 70 -0.56 -4.86 8.67
C LEU A 70 -0.72 -3.59 7.82
N LEU A 71 -0.93 -2.43 8.43
CA LEU A 71 -1.03 -1.15 7.72
C LEU A 71 0.31 -0.74 7.11
N LEU A 72 1.43 -0.93 7.82
CA LEU A 72 2.77 -0.69 7.28
C LEU A 72 3.05 -1.58 6.05
N ALA A 73 2.68 -2.85 6.10
CA ALA A 73 2.77 -3.74 4.94
C ALA A 73 1.85 -3.27 3.79
N ALA A 74 0.61 -2.91 4.11
CA ALA A 74 -0.39 -2.47 3.13
C ALA A 74 -0.03 -1.14 2.45
N ALA A 75 0.82 -0.31 3.05
CA ALA A 75 1.37 0.90 2.43
C ALA A 75 2.31 0.60 1.24
N HIS A 76 2.68 -0.66 1.03
CA HIS A 76 3.56 -1.12 -0.06
C HIS A 76 2.86 -2.11 -1.03
N GLU A 77 1.54 -2.32 -0.87
CA GLU A 77 0.77 -3.20 -1.75
C GLU A 77 0.68 -2.69 -3.19
N ASP A 78 0.48 -3.57 -4.14
CA ASP A 78 0.39 -3.22 -5.57
C ASP A 78 -0.79 -2.28 -5.86
N ASN A 79 -1.91 -2.47 -5.16
CA ASN A 79 -3.12 -1.67 -5.36
C ASN A 79 -2.97 -0.26 -4.75
N PRO A 80 -2.96 0.81 -5.55
CA PRO A 80 -2.81 2.17 -5.05
C PRO A 80 -3.94 2.61 -4.10
N ALA A 81 -5.15 2.08 -4.23
CA ALA A 81 -6.24 2.40 -3.31
C ALA A 81 -5.96 1.85 -1.90
N VAL A 82 -5.39 0.63 -1.81
CA VAL A 82 -4.97 0.04 -0.53
C VAL A 82 -3.84 0.87 0.08
N ARG A 83 -2.86 1.31 -0.72
CA ARG A 83 -1.77 2.17 -0.24
C ARG A 83 -2.29 3.52 0.28
N VAL A 84 -3.17 4.19 -0.47
CA VAL A 84 -3.78 5.47 -0.05
C VAL A 84 -4.47 5.34 1.30
N GLU A 85 -5.33 4.32 1.46
CA GLU A 85 -6.09 4.08 2.69
C GLU A 85 -5.16 3.77 3.87
N SER A 86 -4.16 2.92 3.65
CA SER A 86 -3.19 2.54 4.68
C SER A 86 -2.37 3.73 5.15
N VAL A 87 -1.87 4.54 4.23
CA VAL A 87 -1.11 5.77 4.51
C VAL A 87 -1.98 6.79 5.24
N ASP A 88 -3.25 6.94 4.85
CA ASP A 88 -4.18 7.86 5.52
C ASP A 88 -4.45 7.45 6.98
N LEU A 89 -4.56 6.16 7.26
CA LEU A 89 -4.69 5.65 8.62
C LEU A 89 -3.39 5.81 9.43
N LEU A 90 -2.23 5.51 8.82
CA LEU A 90 -0.92 5.63 9.47
C LEU A 90 -0.56 7.06 9.88
N ARG A 91 -1.05 8.09 9.16
CA ARG A 91 -0.73 9.50 9.47
C ARG A 91 -1.08 9.91 10.90
N SER A 92 -2.11 9.28 11.51
CA SER A 92 -2.48 9.53 12.92
C SER A 92 -1.45 9.01 13.91
N GLN A 93 -0.53 8.16 13.48
CA GLN A 93 0.53 7.53 14.27
C GLN A 93 1.94 8.03 13.87
N SER A 94 2.04 9.17 13.22
CA SER A 94 3.30 9.74 12.70
C SER A 94 4.38 9.98 13.77
N GLY A 95 4.04 9.97 15.05
CA GLY A 95 5.00 9.99 16.17
C GLY A 95 5.85 8.72 16.30
N SER A 96 5.44 7.60 15.70
CA SER A 96 6.26 6.37 15.62
C SER A 96 7.36 6.55 14.57
N THR A 97 8.59 6.19 14.91
CA THR A 97 9.74 6.22 13.98
C THR A 97 9.48 5.37 12.74
N GLU A 98 8.91 4.17 12.92
CA GLU A 98 8.63 3.24 11.85
C GLU A 98 7.57 3.79 10.88
N VAL A 99 6.52 4.43 11.41
CA VAL A 99 5.50 5.10 10.59
C VAL A 99 6.10 6.30 9.86
N ARG A 100 6.89 7.14 10.55
CA ARG A 100 7.58 8.28 9.93
C ARG A 100 8.45 7.83 8.76
N ASP A 101 9.27 6.80 8.96
CA ASP A 101 10.19 6.32 7.94
C ASP A 101 9.44 5.70 6.75
N THR A 102 8.32 5.02 7.00
CA THR A 102 7.41 4.55 5.95
C THR A 102 6.80 5.71 5.16
N LEU A 103 6.31 6.76 5.83
CA LEU A 103 5.75 7.94 5.16
C LEU A 103 6.82 8.68 4.33
N ILE A 104 8.06 8.78 4.82
CA ILE A 104 9.21 9.33 4.08
C ILE A 104 9.46 8.52 2.80
N ASN A 105 9.50 7.20 2.91
CA ASN A 105 9.73 6.31 1.78
C ASN A 105 8.60 6.43 0.73
N VAL A 106 7.35 6.36 1.18
CA VAL A 106 6.18 6.52 0.32
C VAL A 106 6.19 7.87 -0.40
N LEU A 107 6.47 8.96 0.30
CA LEU A 107 6.56 10.28 -0.32
C LEU A 107 7.65 10.35 -1.40
N ALA A 108 8.78 9.70 -1.17
CA ALA A 108 9.92 9.77 -2.08
C ALA A 108 9.77 8.86 -3.30
N GLN A 109 9.04 7.74 -3.20
CA GLN A 109 9.14 6.65 -4.17
C GLN A 109 7.81 6.14 -4.74
N ASP A 110 6.66 6.44 -4.13
CA ASP A 110 5.39 5.92 -4.63
C ASP A 110 5.08 6.47 -6.03
N SER A 111 4.72 5.58 -6.95
CA SER A 111 4.38 5.96 -8.33
C SER A 111 3.09 6.79 -8.43
N ASN A 112 2.16 6.63 -7.47
CA ASN A 112 0.88 7.32 -7.47
C ASN A 112 0.97 8.65 -6.70
N PRO A 113 0.74 9.80 -7.35
CA PRO A 113 0.83 11.10 -6.69
C PRO A 113 -0.19 11.29 -5.57
N GLY A 114 -1.34 10.60 -5.61
CA GLY A 114 -2.33 10.63 -4.54
C GLY A 114 -1.80 9.98 -3.25
N VAL A 115 -1.05 8.88 -3.38
CA VAL A 115 -0.37 8.21 -2.25
C VAL A 115 0.71 9.13 -1.68
N ARG A 116 1.53 9.76 -2.56
CA ARG A 116 2.55 10.73 -2.14
C ARG A 116 1.95 11.94 -1.41
N LEU A 117 0.81 12.46 -1.87
CA LEU A 117 0.08 13.55 -1.19
C LEU A 117 -0.39 13.14 0.21
N LYS A 118 -0.89 11.92 0.37
CA LYS A 118 -1.30 11.40 1.69
C LYS A 118 -0.12 11.24 2.65
N ALA A 119 1.00 10.72 2.16
CA ALA A 119 2.23 10.65 2.95
C ALA A 119 2.71 12.04 3.39
N LEU A 120 2.66 13.01 2.47
CA LEU A 120 3.01 14.41 2.75
C LEU A 120 2.11 15.04 3.82
N GLU A 121 0.79 14.77 3.79
CA GLU A 121 -0.13 15.18 4.84
C GLU A 121 0.24 14.60 6.21
N GLY A 122 0.64 13.32 6.26
CA GLY A 122 1.09 12.65 7.49
C GLY A 122 2.41 13.20 8.03
N LEU A 123 3.28 13.71 7.15
CA LEU A 123 4.57 14.30 7.53
C LEU A 123 4.49 15.77 7.97
N LYS A 124 3.34 16.44 7.78
CA LYS A 124 3.17 17.85 8.21
C LYS A 124 3.58 18.12 9.66
N PRO A 125 3.13 17.33 10.66
CA PRO A 125 3.51 17.56 12.05
C PRO A 125 5.02 17.40 12.31
N LEU A 126 5.71 16.67 11.42
CA LEU A 126 7.13 16.34 11.52
C LEU A 126 8.00 17.20 10.59
N ALA A 127 7.48 18.26 10.00
CA ALA A 127 8.22 19.10 9.06
C ALA A 127 9.47 19.79 9.65
N ALA A 128 9.60 19.82 10.99
CA ALA A 128 10.81 20.26 11.68
C ALA A 128 11.90 19.17 11.77
N ASP A 129 11.56 17.90 11.52
CA ASP A 129 12.51 16.79 11.53
C ASP A 129 13.51 16.93 10.35
N SER A 130 14.80 16.65 10.59
CA SER A 130 15.86 16.82 9.59
C SER A 130 15.72 15.89 8.39
N GLU A 131 15.32 14.63 8.60
CA GLU A 131 15.14 13.66 7.52
C GLU A 131 13.89 13.98 6.70
N VAL A 132 12.81 14.39 7.37
CA VAL A 132 11.61 14.89 6.68
C VAL A 132 11.96 16.07 5.80
N ARG A 133 12.66 17.09 6.33
CA ARG A 133 13.07 18.27 5.54
C ARG A 133 13.98 17.92 4.36
N LYS A 134 14.90 16.99 4.55
CA LYS A 134 15.75 16.49 3.47
C LYS A 134 14.91 15.87 2.34
N THR A 135 13.93 15.03 2.70
CA THR A 135 13.01 14.42 1.74
C THR A 135 12.14 15.48 1.06
N LEU A 136 11.59 16.44 1.81
CA LEU A 136 10.80 17.54 1.22
C LEU A 136 11.59 18.33 0.19
N ARG A 137 12.87 18.67 0.47
CA ARG A 137 13.75 19.34 -0.51
C ARG A 137 13.97 18.51 -1.76
N HIS A 138 14.21 17.20 -1.59
CA HIS A 138 14.38 16.28 -2.72
C HIS A 138 13.11 16.23 -3.59
N VAL A 139 11.95 16.04 -2.97
CA VAL A 139 10.65 15.97 -3.65
C VAL A 139 10.32 17.29 -4.37
N LEU A 140 10.61 18.44 -3.76
CA LEU A 140 10.42 19.74 -4.43
C LEU A 140 11.21 19.83 -5.74
N LEU A 141 12.42 19.26 -5.79
CA LEU A 141 13.31 19.34 -6.95
C LEU A 141 12.99 18.28 -8.02
N ALA A 142 12.47 17.12 -7.63
CA ALA A 142 12.42 15.94 -8.48
C ALA A 142 11.00 15.45 -8.80
N ASP A 143 9.97 15.79 -7.99
CA ASP A 143 8.62 15.30 -8.21
C ASP A 143 8.01 15.93 -9.48
N ASP A 144 7.39 15.11 -10.31
CA ASP A 144 6.72 15.51 -11.54
C ASP A 144 5.34 16.15 -11.29
N ASN A 145 4.73 15.86 -10.14
CA ASN A 145 3.37 16.29 -9.84
C ASN A 145 3.33 17.69 -9.23
N VAL A 146 2.62 18.60 -9.89
CA VAL A 146 2.48 20.01 -9.48
C VAL A 146 1.85 20.16 -8.10
N ALA A 147 0.84 19.34 -7.76
CA ALA A 147 0.16 19.43 -6.46
C ALA A 147 1.09 18.99 -5.32
N VAL A 148 1.89 17.94 -5.52
CA VAL A 148 2.90 17.49 -4.56
C VAL A 148 3.92 18.59 -4.33
N ARG A 149 4.53 19.15 -5.37
CA ARG A 149 5.52 20.25 -5.25
C ARG A 149 4.94 21.49 -4.59
N THR A 150 3.70 21.85 -4.92
CA THR A 150 3.01 22.99 -4.34
C THR A 150 2.81 22.85 -2.83
N LEU A 151 2.38 21.66 -2.38
CA LEU A 151 2.18 21.37 -0.95
C LEU A 151 3.52 21.31 -0.20
N VAL A 152 4.57 20.78 -0.83
CA VAL A 152 5.93 20.79 -0.27
C VAL A 152 6.41 22.22 -0.03
N ILE A 153 6.19 23.17 -0.97
CA ILE A 153 6.55 24.58 -0.79
C ILE A 153 5.86 25.14 0.45
N ASP A 154 4.55 24.88 0.64
CA ASP A 154 3.82 25.36 1.81
C ASP A 154 4.43 24.86 3.12
N LEU A 155 4.80 23.57 3.17
CA LEU A 155 5.40 22.99 4.36
C LEU A 155 6.79 23.56 4.66
N LEU A 156 7.59 23.74 3.64
CA LEU A 156 8.94 24.28 3.78
C LEU A 156 8.91 25.74 4.24
N VAL A 157 7.97 26.55 3.74
CA VAL A 157 7.77 27.95 4.16
C VAL A 157 7.29 28.04 5.61
N ALA A 158 6.37 27.17 6.02
CA ALA A 158 5.86 27.13 7.40
C ALA A 158 6.95 26.82 8.43
N HIS A 159 7.99 26.10 8.03
CA HIS A 159 9.12 25.71 8.89
C HIS A 159 10.43 26.29 8.37
N ARG A 160 10.52 27.64 8.37
CA ARG A 160 11.63 28.42 7.80
C ARG A 160 13.00 27.80 8.07
N ASP A 161 13.76 27.65 7.00
CA ASP A 161 15.18 27.26 7.02
C ASP A 161 15.92 28.22 6.08
N ASP A 162 16.88 28.96 6.58
CA ASP A 162 17.63 29.96 5.81
C ASP A 162 18.32 29.35 4.57
N ASN A 163 18.70 28.07 4.64
CA ASN A 163 19.28 27.35 3.51
C ASN A 163 18.31 27.14 2.35
N MET A 164 17.02 27.35 2.54
CA MET A 164 16.01 27.14 1.50
C MET A 164 15.87 28.29 0.53
N VAL A 165 16.19 29.51 0.97
CA VAL A 165 16.06 30.71 0.13
C VAL A 165 16.87 30.55 -1.15
N GLY A 166 18.14 30.21 -1.05
CA GLY A 166 19.00 30.00 -2.22
C GLY A 166 18.52 28.88 -3.15
N MET A 167 18.02 27.77 -2.56
CA MET A 167 17.46 26.67 -3.34
C MET A 167 16.19 27.10 -4.09
N MET A 168 15.27 27.80 -3.42
CA MET A 168 14.03 28.29 -4.04
C MET A 168 14.32 29.34 -5.12
N GLN A 169 15.25 30.24 -4.90
CA GLN A 169 15.71 31.22 -5.93
C GLN A 169 16.24 30.52 -7.18
N GLY A 170 17.10 29.51 -6.99
CA GLY A 170 17.61 28.72 -8.11
C GLY A 170 16.53 27.90 -8.81
N LEU A 171 15.49 27.49 -8.09
CA LEU A 171 14.37 26.73 -8.67
C LEU A 171 13.43 27.63 -9.47
N VAL A 172 13.14 28.84 -9.01
CA VAL A 172 12.31 29.83 -9.77
C VAL A 172 12.83 30.02 -11.18
N GLN A 173 14.17 30.08 -11.34
CA GLN A 173 14.81 30.31 -12.65
C GLN A 173 14.66 29.12 -13.62
N ARG A 174 14.45 27.92 -13.10
CA ARG A 174 14.41 26.68 -13.88
C ARG A 174 13.01 26.05 -13.96
N GLU A 175 12.07 26.57 -13.19
CA GLU A 175 10.73 25.99 -13.09
C GLU A 175 9.90 26.29 -14.34
N ASN A 176 9.50 25.26 -15.05
CA ASN A 176 8.70 25.35 -16.26
C ASN A 176 7.20 25.50 -15.96
N ASN A 177 6.75 24.99 -14.81
CA ASN A 177 5.34 25.07 -14.44
C ASN A 177 5.04 26.43 -13.81
N ASN A 178 4.19 27.21 -14.47
CA ASN A 178 3.86 28.58 -14.04
C ASN A 178 3.25 28.65 -12.64
N SER A 179 2.41 27.68 -12.25
CA SER A 179 1.77 27.66 -10.93
C SER A 179 2.80 27.42 -9.82
N VAL A 180 3.74 26.49 -10.05
CA VAL A 180 4.83 26.21 -9.09
C VAL A 180 5.77 27.41 -9.00
N ARG A 181 6.13 28.03 -10.13
CA ARG A 181 6.97 29.22 -10.17
C ARG A 181 6.35 30.39 -9.38
N LEU A 182 5.07 30.71 -9.63
CA LEU A 182 4.37 31.77 -8.90
C LEU A 182 4.29 31.46 -7.39
N LYS A 183 4.14 30.19 -7.03
CA LYS A 183 4.13 29.77 -5.63
C LYS A 183 5.48 29.98 -4.97
N LEU A 184 6.58 29.63 -5.65
CA LEU A 184 7.95 29.87 -5.16
C LEU A 184 8.25 31.37 -5.01
N GLU A 185 7.87 32.18 -5.99
CA GLU A 185 8.02 33.64 -5.91
C GLU A 185 7.26 34.24 -4.73
N LYS A 186 6.02 33.77 -4.51
CA LYS A 186 5.24 34.19 -3.34
C LYS A 186 5.94 33.75 -2.05
N ALA A 187 6.41 32.51 -1.96
CA ALA A 187 7.14 31.99 -0.82
C ALA A 187 8.38 32.83 -0.49
N LEU A 188 9.17 33.18 -1.50
CA LEU A 188 10.34 34.06 -1.33
C LEU A 188 9.96 35.44 -0.83
N ARG A 189 8.89 36.07 -1.36
CA ARG A 189 8.38 37.34 -0.85
C ARG A 189 7.95 37.27 0.62
N ASP A 190 7.22 36.23 0.98
CA ASP A 190 6.73 35.96 2.34
C ASP A 190 7.90 35.73 3.33
N MET A 191 9.06 35.30 2.83
CA MET A 191 10.29 35.13 3.59
C MET A 191 11.18 36.39 3.58
N ASN A 192 10.74 37.53 3.01
CA ASN A 192 11.50 38.77 2.81
C ASN A 192 12.81 38.54 2.02
N ALA A 193 12.85 37.53 1.16
CA ALA A 193 13.96 37.23 0.29
C ALA A 193 13.75 37.86 -1.09
N SER A 194 14.79 38.42 -1.70
CA SER A 194 14.66 38.93 -3.07
C SER A 194 14.43 37.78 -4.03
N VAL A 195 13.45 37.94 -4.91
CA VAL A 195 13.28 37.07 -6.09
C VAL A 195 14.40 37.51 -7.03
N GLY A 196 15.53 36.78 -7.06
CA GLY A 196 16.73 37.18 -7.79
C GLY A 196 16.41 37.52 -9.24
N THR A 197 16.49 38.80 -9.55
CA THR A 197 16.55 39.36 -10.88
C THR A 197 18.02 39.44 -11.27
N PHE A 198 18.47 38.48 -12.07
CA PHE A 198 19.74 38.55 -12.78
C PHE A 198 19.50 38.73 -14.25
#